data_b3e0a4caa61ec7a2fc3d62e2242c1777
#
_entry.id   b3e0a4caa61ec7a2fc3d62e2242c1777
#
_cell.length_a   1.000
_cell.length_b   1.000
_cell.length_c   1.000
_cell.angle_alpha   90.00
_cell.angle_beta   90.00
_cell.angle_gamma   90.00
#
_symmetry.space_group_name_H-M   'P 1'
#
loop_
_entity.id
_entity.type
_entity.pdbx_description
1 polymer ?
#
loop_
_entity_poly.entity_id
_entity_poly.type
_entity_poly.pdbx_seq_one_letter_code
_entity_poly.pdbx_strand_id
1 'polypeptide(L)'
;MTAERIFESLELRMKRMISFLPQKRRPFFDELKLYFTSRGILLTGPRGSGKTTFLLSLVEEKKLFYISADDPIIYTTPFQDLAQYILIHYDGLIIDEVHYLKDWSLHIKSLYDSFPNKTIWLSDSSSIILRKGIADLSRRFVIHNLPLMSLREYIYFETGKELPKIPDPFDKTSLQIVPEILREIDILKHFKTYKENGTRPFYQEGNFGERVKNVLEKSIYVDIPYIVGQLSENHFGVMKAIVSHLAFSKVPTINIEAICRDWAVSKQKLYRLLHAMEEIGLITIVQKSPIEKPYSKGSKIF
;
A
#
# COMPACT_ATOMS: atom_id res chain seq x y z
N MET A 1 9.11 -2.04 -31.76
CA MET A 1 9.85 -0.89 -31.17
C MET A 1 11.13 -1.44 -30.59
N THR A 2 12.28 -0.82 -30.76
CA THR A 2 13.55 -1.30 -30.17
C THR A 2 13.56 -1.02 -28.65
N ALA A 3 14.30 -1.82 -27.86
CA ALA A 3 14.42 -1.62 -26.40
C ALA A 3 14.89 -0.20 -26.05
N GLU A 4 15.78 0.38 -26.85
CA GLU A 4 16.26 1.75 -26.71
C GLU A 4 15.14 2.80 -26.80
N ARG A 5 14.28 2.73 -27.83
CA ARG A 5 13.15 3.68 -27.97
C ARG A 5 12.13 3.55 -26.86
N ILE A 6 11.92 2.34 -26.35
CA ILE A 6 11.05 2.11 -25.21
C ILE A 6 11.65 2.73 -23.96
N PHE A 7 12.94 2.50 -23.73
CA PHE A 7 13.68 3.09 -22.62
C PHE A 7 13.59 4.63 -22.63
N GLU A 8 13.90 5.28 -23.77
CA GLU A 8 13.79 6.75 -23.90
C GLU A 8 12.38 7.27 -23.55
N SER A 9 11.33 6.58 -24.04
CA SER A 9 9.94 6.95 -23.74
C SER A 9 9.63 6.81 -22.26
N LEU A 10 10.07 5.73 -21.60
CA LEU A 10 9.87 5.51 -20.17
C LEU A 10 10.70 6.49 -19.33
N GLU A 11 11.92 6.82 -19.75
CA GLU A 11 12.76 7.80 -19.08
C GLU A 11 12.12 9.20 -19.09
N LEU A 12 11.58 9.62 -20.23
CA LEU A 12 10.85 10.88 -20.34
C LEU A 12 9.62 10.92 -19.43
N ARG A 13 8.85 9.83 -19.37
CA ARG A 13 7.71 9.71 -18.43
C ARG A 13 8.16 9.78 -16.99
N MET A 14 9.19 9.05 -16.60
CA MET A 14 9.75 9.08 -15.25
C MET A 14 10.18 10.49 -14.86
N LYS A 15 10.95 11.19 -15.71
CA LYS A 15 11.37 12.59 -15.48
C LYS A 15 10.17 13.51 -15.31
N ARG A 16 9.12 13.32 -16.12
CA ARG A 16 7.88 14.07 -16.00
C ARG A 16 7.16 13.80 -14.69
N MET A 17 7.04 12.53 -14.27
CA MET A 17 6.42 12.17 -12.99
C MET A 17 7.18 12.80 -11.81
N ILE A 18 8.51 12.80 -11.84
CA ILE A 18 9.35 13.42 -10.81
C ILE A 18 9.11 14.95 -10.76
N SER A 19 8.98 15.63 -11.89
CA SER A 19 8.74 17.07 -11.93
C SER A 19 7.37 17.48 -11.36
N PHE A 20 6.41 16.56 -11.28
CA PHE A 20 5.09 16.78 -10.67
C PHE A 20 5.00 16.29 -9.23
N LEU A 21 6.09 15.83 -8.62
CA LEU A 21 6.06 15.42 -7.22
C LEU A 21 5.66 16.58 -6.31
N PRO A 22 4.76 16.35 -5.33
CA PRO A 22 4.36 17.40 -4.39
C PRO A 22 5.56 17.85 -3.56
N GLN A 23 5.65 19.16 -3.34
CA GLN A 23 6.69 19.75 -2.47
C GLN A 23 6.51 19.29 -1.02
N LYS A 24 5.28 19.28 -0.53
CA LYS A 24 4.95 18.81 0.82
C LYS A 24 4.67 17.32 0.78
N ARG A 25 5.48 16.56 1.50
CA ARG A 25 5.42 15.09 1.53
C ARG A 25 5.11 14.60 2.94
N ARG A 26 4.73 13.34 3.06
CA ARG A 26 4.47 12.69 4.34
C ARG A 26 5.75 12.66 5.20
N PRO A 27 5.74 13.16 6.45
CA PRO A 27 6.89 13.05 7.36
C PRO A 27 7.38 11.61 7.56
N PHE A 28 6.48 10.64 7.48
CA PHE A 28 6.83 9.22 7.55
C PHE A 28 7.80 8.76 6.45
N PHE A 29 7.89 9.49 5.33
CA PHE A 29 8.84 9.15 4.26
C PHE A 29 10.29 9.28 4.72
N ASP A 30 10.61 10.25 5.55
CA ASP A 30 11.97 10.43 6.09
C ASP A 30 12.36 9.26 7.01
N GLU A 31 11.42 8.77 7.82
CA GLU A 31 11.63 7.59 8.64
C GLU A 31 11.78 6.33 7.78
N LEU A 32 10.87 6.15 6.81
CA LEU A 32 10.89 4.98 5.93
C LEU A 32 12.17 4.92 5.10
N LYS A 33 12.69 6.07 4.65
CA LYS A 33 13.92 6.19 3.89
C LYS A 33 15.13 5.59 4.62
N LEU A 34 15.20 5.67 5.95
CA LEU A 34 16.28 5.09 6.75
C LEU A 34 16.38 3.57 6.62
N TYR A 35 15.28 2.91 6.28
CA TYR A 35 15.23 1.46 6.07
C TYR A 35 15.47 1.05 4.61
N PHE A 36 15.54 2.01 3.67
CA PHE A 36 15.77 1.75 2.25
C PHE A 36 17.26 1.64 1.91
N THR A 37 17.94 0.73 2.61
CA THR A 37 19.38 0.47 2.48
C THR A 37 19.69 -0.87 1.80
N SER A 38 18.73 -1.80 1.78
CA SER A 38 18.93 -3.11 1.18
C SER A 38 18.84 -3.06 -0.34
N ARG A 39 19.60 -3.92 -1.01
CA ARG A 39 19.60 -4.07 -2.46
C ARG A 39 18.24 -4.52 -3.01
N GLY A 40 17.58 -5.42 -2.32
CA GLY A 40 16.22 -5.89 -2.63
C GLY A 40 15.24 -5.40 -1.59
N ILE A 41 14.30 -4.57 -1.99
CA ILE A 41 13.22 -4.07 -1.12
C ILE A 41 11.88 -4.24 -1.82
N LEU A 42 10.89 -4.56 -1.01
CA LEU A 42 9.53 -4.63 -1.42
C LEU A 42 8.67 -3.74 -0.52
N LEU A 43 8.13 -2.69 -1.11
CA LEU A 43 7.25 -1.75 -0.45
C LEU A 43 5.79 -2.16 -0.63
N THR A 44 5.13 -2.50 0.45
CA THR A 44 3.69 -2.79 0.47
C THR A 44 2.89 -1.65 1.10
N GLY A 45 1.60 -1.70 0.97
CA GLY A 45 0.69 -0.77 1.64
C GLY A 45 -0.58 -0.49 0.86
N PRO A 46 -1.64 0.00 1.51
CA PRO A 46 -2.93 0.24 0.88
C PRO A 46 -2.83 1.17 -0.34
N ARG A 47 -3.77 1.02 -1.27
CA ARG A 47 -3.88 1.95 -2.41
C ARG A 47 -4.09 3.38 -1.93
N GLY A 48 -3.38 4.31 -2.58
CA GLY A 48 -3.43 5.73 -2.24
C GLY A 48 -2.66 6.11 -0.96
N SER A 49 -1.83 5.23 -0.40
CA SER A 49 -0.95 5.57 0.73
C SER A 49 0.25 6.44 0.35
N GLY A 50 0.59 6.54 -0.95
CA GLY A 50 1.70 7.35 -1.47
C GLY A 50 2.96 6.55 -1.81
N LYS A 51 2.87 5.22 -2.04
CA LYS A 51 4.03 4.38 -2.42
C LYS A 51 4.78 4.90 -3.62
N THR A 52 4.06 5.18 -4.72
CA THR A 52 4.63 5.74 -5.95
C THR A 52 5.36 7.06 -5.69
N THR A 53 4.75 7.98 -4.92
CA THR A 53 5.35 9.27 -4.55
C THR A 53 6.64 9.08 -3.74
N PHE A 54 6.63 8.16 -2.80
CA PHE A 54 7.81 7.83 -2.00
C PHE A 54 8.94 7.26 -2.87
N LEU A 55 8.65 6.27 -3.71
CA LEU A 55 9.66 5.63 -4.57
C LEU A 55 10.25 6.61 -5.59
N LEU A 56 9.40 7.41 -6.25
CA LEU A 56 9.86 8.45 -7.18
C LEU A 56 10.75 9.49 -6.49
N SER A 57 10.51 9.79 -5.21
CA SER A 57 11.33 10.73 -4.46
C SER A 57 12.78 10.26 -4.21
N LEU A 58 13.04 8.97 -4.38
CA LEU A 58 14.36 8.37 -4.20
C LEU A 58 15.13 8.16 -5.52
N VAL A 59 14.47 8.32 -6.66
CA VAL A 59 15.02 8.01 -7.98
C VAL A 59 16.33 8.75 -8.25
N GLU A 60 16.34 10.08 -8.11
CA GLU A 60 17.51 10.90 -8.45
C GLU A 60 18.66 10.67 -7.47
N GLU A 61 18.36 10.63 -6.18
CA GLU A 61 19.37 10.44 -5.14
C GLU A 61 20.11 9.10 -5.26
N LYS A 62 19.37 8.05 -5.60
CA LYS A 62 19.89 6.68 -5.71
C LYS A 62 20.25 6.27 -7.12
N LYS A 63 20.08 7.15 -8.11
CA LYS A 63 20.29 6.87 -9.55
C LYS A 63 19.56 5.62 -10.03
N LEU A 64 18.29 5.51 -9.62
CA LEU A 64 17.43 4.40 -9.98
C LEU A 64 16.56 4.75 -11.18
N PHE A 65 16.16 3.75 -11.93
CA PHE A 65 15.14 3.90 -12.97
C PHE A 65 13.77 3.42 -12.43
N TYR A 66 12.71 4.14 -12.70
CA TYR A 66 11.37 3.79 -12.27
C TYR A 66 10.49 3.38 -13.46
N ILE A 67 9.80 2.26 -13.30
CA ILE A 67 8.71 1.82 -14.19
C ILE A 67 7.50 1.39 -13.38
N SER A 68 6.31 1.53 -13.98
CA SER A 68 5.08 0.94 -13.45
C SER A 68 4.71 -0.27 -14.30
N ALA A 69 4.49 -1.41 -13.68
CA ALA A 69 4.16 -2.65 -14.37
C ALA A 69 2.75 -2.63 -15.00
N ASP A 70 1.88 -1.68 -14.60
CA ASP A 70 0.58 -1.45 -15.22
C ASP A 70 0.63 -0.52 -16.46
N ASP A 71 1.82 -0.06 -16.86
CA ASP A 71 1.99 0.72 -18.10
C ASP A 71 1.75 -0.19 -19.32
N PRO A 72 0.87 0.22 -20.26
CA PRO A 72 0.60 -0.56 -21.48
C PRO A 72 1.83 -0.93 -22.31
N ILE A 73 2.88 -0.11 -22.28
CA ILE A 73 4.15 -0.40 -22.97
C ILE A 73 4.80 -1.66 -22.39
N ILE A 74 4.72 -1.88 -21.10
CA ILE A 74 5.33 -3.02 -20.42
C ILE A 74 4.65 -4.34 -20.84
N TYR A 75 3.33 -4.34 -21.07
CA TYR A 75 2.62 -5.54 -21.55
C TYR A 75 3.09 -6.04 -22.92
N THR A 76 3.55 -5.14 -23.78
CA THR A 76 3.93 -5.45 -25.17
C THR A 76 5.44 -5.62 -25.33
N THR A 77 6.21 -5.45 -24.27
CA THR A 77 7.67 -5.47 -24.30
C THR A 77 8.20 -6.74 -23.64
N PRO A 78 9.23 -7.41 -24.21
CA PRO A 78 9.99 -8.42 -23.50
C PRO A 78 10.65 -7.80 -22.27
N PHE A 79 10.00 -7.99 -21.12
CA PHE A 79 10.38 -7.30 -19.86
C PHE A 79 11.83 -7.56 -19.47
N GLN A 80 12.32 -8.80 -19.65
CA GLN A 80 13.67 -9.18 -19.26
C GLN A 80 14.74 -8.37 -20.03
N ASP A 81 14.55 -8.19 -21.32
CA ASP A 81 15.51 -7.45 -22.19
C ASP A 81 15.50 -5.96 -21.83
N LEU A 82 14.33 -5.40 -21.61
CA LEU A 82 14.18 -4.01 -21.18
C LEU A 82 14.84 -3.77 -19.82
N ALA A 83 14.58 -4.64 -18.83
CA ALA A 83 15.14 -4.51 -17.49
C ALA A 83 16.66 -4.66 -17.47
N GLN A 84 17.21 -5.57 -18.27
CA GLN A 84 18.67 -5.70 -18.46
C GLN A 84 19.25 -4.44 -19.07
N TYR A 85 18.64 -3.89 -20.12
CA TYR A 85 19.06 -2.64 -20.73
C TYR A 85 19.07 -1.48 -19.73
N ILE A 86 18.04 -1.35 -18.91
CA ILE A 86 17.96 -0.34 -17.86
C ILE A 86 19.10 -0.52 -16.84
N LEU A 87 19.33 -1.74 -16.36
CA LEU A 87 20.32 -2.02 -15.33
C LEU A 87 21.78 -1.83 -15.80
N ILE A 88 22.02 -1.78 -17.11
CA ILE A 88 23.32 -1.38 -17.66
C ILE A 88 23.56 0.13 -17.47
N HIS A 89 22.51 0.95 -17.57
CA HIS A 89 22.61 2.42 -17.57
C HIS A 89 22.36 3.05 -16.19
N TYR A 90 21.64 2.37 -15.30
CA TYR A 90 21.25 2.86 -13.97
C TYR A 90 21.78 1.98 -12.85
N ASP A 91 21.87 2.53 -11.64
CA ASP A 91 22.35 1.80 -10.46
C ASP A 91 21.30 0.85 -9.87
N GLY A 92 20.07 0.91 -10.40
CA GLY A 92 19.01 -0.02 -10.06
C GLY A 92 17.69 0.30 -10.75
N LEU A 93 16.71 -0.54 -10.46
CA LEU A 93 15.38 -0.52 -11.05
C LEU A 93 14.30 -0.57 -9.96
N ILE A 94 13.34 0.33 -10.06
CA ILE A 94 12.11 0.32 -9.27
C ILE A 94 10.98 -0.16 -10.16
N ILE A 95 10.24 -1.17 -9.71
CA ILE A 95 9.07 -1.71 -10.41
C ILE A 95 7.86 -1.54 -9.51
N ASP A 96 7.01 -0.58 -9.86
CA ASP A 96 5.75 -0.30 -9.15
C ASP A 96 4.63 -1.22 -9.63
N GLU A 97 3.69 -1.58 -8.75
CA GLU A 97 2.55 -2.46 -9.02
C GLU A 97 2.97 -3.78 -9.70
N VAL A 98 3.99 -4.43 -9.15
CA VAL A 98 4.70 -5.58 -9.75
C VAL A 98 3.78 -6.74 -10.15
N HIS A 99 2.62 -6.89 -9.52
CA HIS A 99 1.65 -7.94 -9.81
C HIS A 99 1.05 -7.89 -11.23
N TYR A 100 1.14 -6.73 -11.90
CA TYR A 100 0.72 -6.63 -13.29
C TYR A 100 1.69 -7.30 -14.27
N LEU A 101 2.93 -7.56 -13.84
CA LEU A 101 3.91 -8.27 -14.65
C LEU A 101 3.67 -9.78 -14.57
N LYS A 102 3.41 -10.40 -15.72
CA LYS A 102 3.27 -11.86 -15.80
C LYS A 102 4.57 -12.54 -15.34
N ASP A 103 4.44 -13.61 -14.56
CA ASP A 103 5.57 -14.39 -14.04
C ASP A 103 6.66 -13.54 -13.35
N TRP A 104 6.24 -12.43 -12.73
CA TRP A 104 7.12 -11.41 -12.14
C TRP A 104 8.20 -11.97 -11.22
N SER A 105 7.88 -12.96 -10.39
CA SER A 105 8.84 -13.51 -9.42
C SER A 105 10.03 -14.20 -10.09
N LEU A 106 9.80 -14.84 -11.24
CA LEU A 106 10.85 -15.47 -12.04
C LEU A 106 11.76 -14.42 -12.69
N HIS A 107 11.15 -13.37 -13.26
CA HIS A 107 11.90 -12.25 -13.85
C HIS A 107 12.76 -11.55 -12.80
N ILE A 108 12.17 -11.22 -11.65
CA ILE A 108 12.87 -10.53 -10.56
C ILE A 108 13.99 -11.37 -9.98
N LYS A 109 13.78 -12.67 -9.77
CA LYS A 109 14.82 -13.58 -9.34
C LYS A 109 15.99 -13.59 -10.31
N SER A 110 15.71 -13.75 -11.61
CA SER A 110 16.74 -13.75 -12.66
C SER A 110 17.54 -12.46 -12.66
N LEU A 111 16.88 -11.30 -12.64
CA LEU A 111 17.55 -9.99 -12.61
C LEU A 111 18.38 -9.80 -11.32
N TYR A 112 17.82 -10.16 -10.18
CA TYR A 112 18.53 -10.04 -8.90
C TYR A 112 19.80 -10.87 -8.85
N ASP A 113 19.77 -12.09 -9.38
CA ASP A 113 20.93 -12.99 -9.39
C ASP A 113 21.95 -12.59 -10.47
N SER A 114 21.50 -12.08 -11.63
CA SER A 114 22.38 -11.67 -12.74
C SER A 114 23.09 -10.34 -12.51
N PHE A 115 22.53 -9.46 -11.67
CA PHE A 115 23.07 -8.12 -11.42
C PHE A 115 23.37 -7.91 -9.92
N PRO A 116 24.42 -8.54 -9.36
CA PRO A 116 24.67 -8.55 -7.91
C PRO A 116 24.94 -7.18 -7.30
N ASN A 117 25.38 -6.20 -8.09
CA ASN A 117 25.71 -4.85 -7.65
C ASN A 117 24.60 -3.84 -7.91
N LYS A 118 23.43 -4.27 -8.44
CA LYS A 118 22.30 -3.40 -8.75
C LYS A 118 21.19 -3.51 -7.75
N THR A 119 20.56 -2.38 -7.47
CA THR A 119 19.39 -2.29 -6.60
C THR A 119 18.13 -2.68 -7.36
N ILE A 120 17.27 -3.50 -6.76
CA ILE A 120 15.95 -3.84 -7.30
C ILE A 120 14.92 -3.62 -6.22
N TRP A 121 14.07 -2.62 -6.41
CA TRP A 121 12.98 -2.31 -5.49
C TRP A 121 11.64 -2.52 -6.17
N LEU A 122 10.73 -3.09 -5.43
CA LEU A 122 9.40 -3.43 -5.90
C LEU A 122 8.37 -2.72 -5.04
N SER A 123 7.20 -2.44 -5.61
CA SER A 123 6.04 -2.07 -4.80
C SER A 123 4.79 -2.80 -5.24
N ASP A 124 3.89 -2.95 -4.27
CA ASP A 124 2.58 -3.55 -4.50
C ASP A 124 1.55 -3.03 -3.49
N SER A 125 0.28 -3.07 -3.88
CA SER A 125 -0.83 -2.71 -3.01
C SER A 125 -1.20 -3.81 -2.00
N SER A 126 -0.67 -5.02 -2.18
CA SER A 126 -1.01 -6.20 -1.36
C SER A 126 0.22 -6.99 -0.94
N SER A 127 0.25 -7.39 0.33
CA SER A 127 1.28 -8.29 0.86
C SER A 127 1.08 -9.76 0.44
N ILE A 128 -0.13 -10.16 0.04
CA ILE A 128 -0.42 -11.56 -0.34
C ILE A 128 0.14 -11.93 -1.72
N ILE A 129 0.18 -10.96 -2.63
CA ILE A 129 0.81 -11.16 -3.94
C ILE A 129 2.23 -11.68 -3.75
N LEU A 130 2.85 -11.22 -2.71
CA LEU A 130 4.16 -11.62 -2.28
C LEU A 130 4.26 -13.05 -1.79
N ARG A 131 3.26 -13.55 -1.08
CA ARG A 131 3.31 -14.93 -0.55
C ARG A 131 3.31 -15.98 -1.65
N LYS A 132 2.69 -15.70 -2.81
CA LYS A 132 2.72 -16.61 -3.97
C LYS A 132 4.05 -16.60 -4.73
N GLY A 133 4.79 -15.48 -4.71
CA GLY A 133 6.09 -15.33 -5.37
C GLY A 133 7.29 -15.32 -4.41
N ILE A 134 7.03 -15.16 -3.12
CA ILE A 134 8.07 -14.90 -2.09
C ILE A 134 8.85 -16.14 -1.68
N ALA A 135 8.34 -17.35 -1.79
CA ALA A 135 9.13 -18.52 -1.38
C ALA A 135 10.54 -18.49 -2.02
N ASP A 136 10.63 -18.04 -3.28
CA ASP A 136 11.88 -17.88 -4.02
C ASP A 136 12.62 -16.55 -3.76
N LEU A 137 11.92 -15.53 -3.27
CA LEU A 137 12.45 -14.17 -3.07
C LEU A 137 12.70 -13.81 -1.61
N SER A 138 12.23 -14.61 -0.64
CA SER A 138 12.26 -14.32 0.80
C SER A 138 13.65 -14.05 1.38
N ARG A 139 14.70 -14.61 0.77
CA ARG A 139 16.10 -14.34 1.16
C ARG A 139 16.70 -13.12 0.47
N ARG A 140 16.03 -12.59 -0.56
CA ARG A 140 16.54 -11.52 -1.42
C ARG A 140 15.94 -10.16 -1.10
N PHE A 141 14.70 -10.14 -0.60
CA PHE A 141 13.93 -8.91 -0.42
C PHE A 141 13.53 -8.70 1.04
N VAL A 142 13.73 -7.46 1.49
CA VAL A 142 13.21 -6.98 2.78
C VAL A 142 11.86 -6.30 2.51
N ILE A 143 10.87 -6.63 3.31
CA ILE A 143 9.51 -6.09 3.16
C ILE A 143 9.34 -4.90 4.10
N HIS A 144 8.92 -3.77 3.54
CA HIS A 144 8.49 -2.59 4.30
C HIS A 144 7.05 -2.27 3.97
N ASN A 145 6.32 -1.76 4.96
CA ASN A 145 4.93 -1.36 4.79
C ASN A 145 4.78 0.16 4.92
N LEU A 146 4.12 0.78 3.94
CA LEU A 146 3.68 2.17 3.99
C LEU A 146 2.21 2.21 4.40
N PRO A 147 1.90 2.50 5.66
CA PRO A 147 0.53 2.52 6.16
C PRO A 147 -0.27 3.70 5.59
N LEU A 148 -1.57 3.71 5.84
CA LEU A 148 -2.39 4.91 5.64
C LEU A 148 -1.82 6.08 6.44
N MET A 149 -2.14 7.30 6.02
CA MET A 149 -1.67 8.52 6.66
C MET A 149 -2.23 8.62 8.09
N SER A 150 -1.37 8.88 9.05
CA SER A 150 -1.73 9.07 10.46
C SER A 150 -2.34 10.45 10.72
N LEU A 151 -3.04 10.61 11.85
CA LEU A 151 -3.53 11.91 12.30
C LEU A 151 -2.39 12.93 12.46
N ARG A 152 -1.22 12.50 12.94
CA ARG A 152 -0.03 13.35 13.06
C ARG A 152 0.43 13.90 11.71
N GLU A 153 0.46 13.07 10.68
CA GLU A 153 0.80 13.48 9.33
C GLU A 153 -0.28 14.38 8.72
N TYR A 154 -1.56 14.08 8.97
CA TYR A 154 -2.67 14.93 8.54
C TYR A 154 -2.55 16.34 9.15
N ILE A 155 -2.27 16.46 10.44
CA ILE A 155 -2.06 17.74 11.11
C ILE A 155 -0.87 18.48 10.50
N TYR A 156 0.22 17.77 10.19
CA TYR A 156 1.35 18.38 9.47
C TYR A 156 0.92 18.94 8.11
N PHE A 157 0.12 18.21 7.34
CA PHE A 157 -0.38 18.71 6.06
C PHE A 157 -1.25 19.96 6.21
N GLU A 158 -2.09 20.01 7.24
CA GLU A 158 -2.99 21.15 7.48
C GLU A 158 -2.27 22.38 8.04
N THR A 159 -1.34 22.18 8.97
CA THR A 159 -0.77 23.27 9.77
C THR A 159 0.70 23.58 9.45
N GLY A 160 1.42 22.68 8.79
CA GLY A 160 2.87 22.73 8.62
C GLY A 160 3.65 22.32 9.87
N LYS A 161 2.99 22.07 11.01
CA LYS A 161 3.66 21.70 12.26
C LYS A 161 3.84 20.18 12.35
N GLU A 162 5.06 19.74 12.58
CA GLU A 162 5.35 18.35 12.85
C GLU A 162 5.25 18.09 14.36
N LEU A 163 4.27 17.27 14.74
CA LEU A 163 4.06 16.89 16.13
C LEU A 163 5.04 15.79 16.55
N PRO A 164 5.49 15.79 17.81
CA PRO A 164 6.31 14.71 18.34
C PRO A 164 5.57 13.37 18.31
N LYS A 165 6.31 12.29 18.20
CA LYS A 165 5.77 10.95 18.42
C LYS A 165 5.56 10.71 19.91
N ILE A 166 4.47 10.05 20.23
CA ILE A 166 4.19 9.52 21.58
C ILE A 166 4.35 8.00 21.49
N PRO A 167 5.53 7.45 21.90
CA PRO A 167 5.82 6.02 21.74
C PRO A 167 4.88 5.14 22.56
N ASP A 168 4.64 5.54 23.81
CA ASP A 168 3.70 4.88 24.72
C ASP A 168 2.80 5.94 25.37
N PRO A 169 1.47 5.92 25.07
CA PRO A 169 0.53 6.88 25.63
C PRO A 169 0.35 6.75 27.17
N PHE A 170 0.80 5.66 27.78
CA PHE A 170 0.70 5.41 29.22
C PHE A 170 2.00 5.73 29.98
N ASP A 171 3.07 6.06 29.27
CA ASP A 171 4.33 6.46 29.91
C ASP A 171 4.27 7.90 30.45
N LYS A 172 4.93 8.14 31.61
CA LYS A 172 4.95 9.44 32.27
C LYS A 172 5.56 10.56 31.42
N THR A 173 6.59 10.25 30.62
CA THR A 173 7.20 11.20 29.70
C THR A 173 6.26 11.62 28.58
N SER A 174 5.48 10.69 28.06
CA SER A 174 4.44 10.95 27.07
C SER A 174 3.34 11.88 27.61
N LEU A 175 2.96 11.71 28.88
CA LEU A 175 1.97 12.58 29.54
C LEU A 175 2.44 14.04 29.71
N GLN A 176 3.74 14.30 29.71
CA GLN A 176 4.29 15.66 29.76
C GLN A 176 4.18 16.38 28.40
N ILE A 177 4.33 15.65 27.30
CA ILE A 177 4.26 16.20 25.93
C ILE A 177 2.83 16.55 25.53
N VAL A 178 1.84 15.77 25.98
CA VAL A 178 0.42 15.96 25.58
C VAL A 178 -0.11 17.37 25.89
N PRO A 179 0.09 17.99 27.07
CA PRO A 179 -0.38 19.33 27.35
C PRO A 179 0.21 20.40 26.42
N GLU A 180 1.47 20.24 26.00
CA GLU A 180 2.12 21.17 25.06
C GLU A 180 1.46 21.10 23.69
N ILE A 181 1.22 19.89 23.19
CA ILE A 181 0.50 19.68 21.92
C ILE A 181 -0.90 20.31 21.97
N LEU A 182 -1.66 20.07 23.06
CA LEU A 182 -3.03 20.56 23.20
C LEU A 182 -3.14 22.11 23.34
N ARG A 183 -2.08 22.77 23.78
CA ARG A 183 -2.02 24.26 23.80
C ARG A 183 -1.89 24.85 22.41
N GLU A 184 -1.22 24.13 21.51
CA GLU A 184 -0.90 24.63 20.17
C GLU A 184 -1.91 24.23 19.10
N ILE A 185 -2.57 23.10 19.29
CA ILE A 185 -3.40 22.47 18.24
C ILE A 185 -4.70 21.91 18.84
N ASP A 186 -5.81 22.26 18.24
CA ASP A 186 -7.10 21.65 18.51
C ASP A 186 -7.17 20.23 17.88
N ILE A 187 -6.66 19.25 18.63
CA ILE A 187 -6.58 17.86 18.19
C ILE A 187 -7.98 17.28 17.86
N LEU A 188 -8.99 17.62 18.65
CA LEU A 188 -10.34 17.08 18.45
C LEU A 188 -10.98 17.58 17.15
N LYS A 189 -10.78 18.84 16.82
CA LYS A 189 -11.20 19.40 15.53
C LYS A 189 -10.52 18.69 14.37
N HIS A 190 -9.20 18.57 14.41
CA HIS A 190 -8.45 17.88 13.36
C HIS A 190 -8.80 16.39 13.27
N PHE A 191 -9.03 15.72 14.40
CA PHE A 191 -9.45 14.31 14.41
C PHE A 191 -10.81 14.09 13.75
N LYS A 192 -11.77 15.01 13.96
CA LYS A 192 -13.07 14.95 13.30
C LYS A 192 -12.92 14.99 11.78
N THR A 193 -12.20 15.98 11.27
CA THR A 193 -11.97 16.15 9.83
C THR A 193 -11.10 15.01 9.24
N TYR A 194 -10.09 14.56 10.00
CA TYR A 194 -9.24 13.43 9.61
C TYR A 194 -10.05 12.15 9.38
N LYS A 195 -11.00 11.84 10.25
CA LYS A 195 -11.86 10.66 10.06
C LYS A 195 -12.67 10.72 8.77
N GLU A 196 -13.08 11.90 8.37
CA GLU A 196 -13.89 12.12 7.19
C GLU A 196 -13.05 12.10 5.91
N ASN A 197 -11.86 12.71 5.93
CA ASN A 197 -11.09 13.01 4.72
C ASN A 197 -9.58 12.71 4.79
N GLY A 198 -9.02 12.48 5.98
CA GLY A 198 -7.59 12.62 6.20
C GLY A 198 -6.73 11.36 6.08
N THR A 199 -7.28 10.20 5.74
CA THR A 199 -6.52 8.93 5.79
C THR A 199 -5.57 8.72 4.60
N ARG A 200 -5.71 9.51 3.53
CA ARG A 200 -4.89 9.40 2.31
C ARG A 200 -4.45 10.77 1.80
N PRO A 201 -3.19 10.93 1.35
CA PRO A 201 -2.64 12.22 0.91
C PRO A 201 -3.44 12.91 -0.20
N PHE A 202 -4.10 12.15 -1.06
CA PHE A 202 -4.90 12.71 -2.16
C PHE A 202 -6.17 13.45 -1.71
N TYR A 203 -6.45 13.54 -0.40
CA TYR A 203 -7.55 14.38 0.10
C TYR A 203 -7.37 15.85 -0.31
N GLN A 204 -6.13 16.29 -0.47
CA GLN A 204 -5.80 17.64 -0.91
C GLN A 204 -6.25 17.95 -2.35
N GLU A 205 -6.50 16.94 -3.16
CA GLU A 205 -6.92 17.07 -4.56
C GLU A 205 -8.44 17.28 -4.71
N GLY A 206 -9.19 17.31 -3.62
CA GLY A 206 -10.66 17.41 -3.61
C GLY A 206 -11.39 16.09 -3.96
N ASN A 207 -12.70 16.12 -3.84
CA ASN A 207 -13.59 14.97 -4.14
C ASN A 207 -13.16 13.65 -3.46
N PHE A 208 -12.73 13.74 -2.19
CA PHE A 208 -12.17 12.62 -1.45
C PHE A 208 -13.08 11.39 -1.43
N GLY A 209 -14.38 11.58 -1.19
CA GLY A 209 -15.36 10.49 -1.15
C GLY A 209 -15.40 9.68 -2.45
N GLU A 210 -15.46 10.37 -3.61
CA GLU A 210 -15.46 9.70 -4.92
C GLU A 210 -14.13 8.97 -5.18
N ARG A 211 -13.01 9.58 -4.82
CA ARG A 211 -11.68 8.96 -4.96
C ARG A 211 -11.54 7.70 -4.10
N VAL A 212 -12.01 7.75 -2.84
CA VAL A 212 -12.02 6.57 -1.96
C VAL A 212 -12.92 5.49 -2.51
N LYS A 213 -14.10 5.85 -3.04
CA LYS A 213 -15.00 4.88 -3.70
C LYS A 213 -14.29 4.18 -4.86
N ASN A 214 -13.62 4.93 -5.73
CA ASN A 214 -12.85 4.35 -6.84
C ASN A 214 -11.72 3.43 -6.35
N VAL A 215 -11.02 3.80 -5.27
CA VAL A 215 -10.01 2.94 -4.63
C VAL A 215 -10.64 1.65 -4.11
N LEU A 216 -11.79 1.73 -3.43
CA LEU A 216 -12.51 0.57 -2.93
C LEU A 216 -12.96 -0.35 -4.06
N GLU A 217 -13.53 0.20 -5.12
CA GLU A 217 -13.96 -0.57 -6.29
C GLU A 217 -12.78 -1.27 -6.97
N LYS A 218 -11.68 -0.55 -7.21
CA LYS A 218 -10.46 -1.17 -7.79
C LYS A 218 -9.93 -2.27 -6.89
N SER A 219 -9.91 -2.07 -5.58
CA SER A 219 -9.47 -3.09 -4.62
C SER A 219 -10.37 -4.33 -4.62
N ILE A 220 -11.68 -4.15 -4.66
CA ILE A 220 -12.65 -5.27 -4.66
C ILE A 220 -12.64 -6.02 -5.99
N TYR A 221 -12.64 -5.30 -7.13
CA TYR A 221 -12.82 -5.93 -8.44
C TYR A 221 -11.51 -6.35 -9.13
N VAL A 222 -10.37 -5.80 -8.72
CA VAL A 222 -9.07 -6.09 -9.35
C VAL A 222 -8.14 -6.81 -8.37
N ASP A 223 -7.85 -6.22 -7.19
CA ASP A 223 -6.82 -6.74 -6.30
C ASP A 223 -7.25 -8.05 -5.61
N ILE A 224 -8.48 -8.12 -5.09
CA ILE A 224 -8.95 -9.32 -4.38
C ILE A 224 -9.07 -10.53 -5.31
N PRO A 225 -9.64 -10.45 -6.54
CA PRO A 225 -9.63 -11.57 -7.48
C PRO A 225 -8.23 -12.09 -7.80
N TYR A 226 -7.26 -11.23 -7.92
CA TYR A 226 -5.87 -11.65 -8.12
C TYR A 226 -5.36 -12.54 -6.96
N ILE A 227 -5.78 -12.24 -5.74
CA ILE A 227 -5.39 -12.97 -4.52
C ILE A 227 -6.15 -14.29 -4.36
N VAL A 228 -7.49 -14.22 -4.45
CA VAL A 228 -8.41 -15.32 -4.08
C VAL A 228 -8.74 -16.22 -5.28
N GLY A 229 -8.45 -15.77 -6.49
CA GLY A 229 -8.83 -16.43 -7.75
C GLY A 229 -10.25 -16.08 -8.18
N GLN A 230 -10.90 -16.98 -8.91
CA GLN A 230 -12.23 -16.74 -9.47
C GLN A 230 -13.27 -16.42 -8.39
N LEU A 231 -13.95 -15.29 -8.59
CA LEU A 231 -15.04 -14.79 -7.76
C LEU A 231 -16.31 -14.64 -8.63
N SER A 232 -17.46 -14.90 -8.02
CA SER A 232 -18.77 -14.62 -8.63
C SER A 232 -19.27 -13.23 -8.21
N GLU A 233 -20.29 -12.71 -8.90
CA GLU A 233 -20.96 -11.46 -8.54
C GLU A 233 -21.45 -11.45 -7.10
N ASN A 234 -21.91 -12.59 -6.58
CA ASN A 234 -22.32 -12.73 -5.19
C ASN A 234 -21.17 -12.44 -4.20
N HIS A 235 -19.95 -12.86 -4.51
CA HIS A 235 -18.78 -12.57 -3.66
C HIS A 235 -18.44 -11.08 -3.63
N PHE A 236 -18.56 -10.38 -4.76
CA PHE A 236 -18.40 -8.92 -4.80
C PHE A 236 -19.49 -8.22 -3.99
N GLY A 237 -20.74 -8.69 -4.09
CA GLY A 237 -21.85 -8.20 -3.28
C GLY A 237 -21.59 -8.33 -1.78
N VAL A 238 -21.12 -9.50 -1.32
CA VAL A 238 -20.75 -9.75 0.07
C VAL A 238 -19.69 -8.77 0.58
N MET A 239 -18.61 -8.57 -0.18
CA MET A 239 -17.54 -7.65 0.21
C MET A 239 -18.02 -6.21 0.32
N LYS A 240 -18.83 -5.74 -0.65
CA LYS A 240 -19.44 -4.41 -0.59
C LYS A 240 -20.37 -4.25 0.60
N ALA A 241 -21.20 -5.26 0.88
CA ALA A 241 -22.10 -5.25 2.03
C ALA A 241 -21.34 -5.18 3.36
N ILE A 242 -20.21 -5.92 3.48
CA ILE A 242 -19.34 -5.87 4.65
C ILE A 242 -18.76 -4.47 4.84
N VAL A 243 -18.15 -3.88 3.79
CA VAL A 243 -17.56 -2.54 3.86
C VAL A 243 -18.63 -1.51 4.23
N SER A 244 -19.82 -1.56 3.59
CA SER A 244 -20.94 -0.67 3.89
C SER A 244 -21.41 -0.81 5.34
N HIS A 245 -21.61 -2.05 5.80
CA HIS A 245 -22.01 -2.32 7.18
C HIS A 245 -21.01 -1.75 8.19
N LEU A 246 -19.71 -1.97 7.98
CA LEU A 246 -18.66 -1.47 8.87
C LEU A 246 -18.61 0.07 8.88
N ALA A 247 -18.78 0.70 7.72
CA ALA A 247 -18.76 2.16 7.59
C ALA A 247 -19.91 2.86 8.33
N PHE A 248 -21.10 2.22 8.41
CA PHE A 248 -22.27 2.79 9.04
C PHE A 248 -22.56 2.27 10.47
N SER A 249 -21.83 1.25 10.91
CA SER A 249 -22.04 0.63 12.22
C SER A 249 -21.42 1.46 13.34
N LYS A 250 -22.19 1.70 14.41
CA LYS A 250 -21.66 2.30 15.65
C LYS A 250 -20.61 1.40 16.31
N VAL A 251 -20.81 0.09 16.23
CA VAL A 251 -19.86 -0.92 16.70
C VAL A 251 -19.51 -1.81 15.50
N PRO A 252 -18.29 -1.73 14.98
CA PRO A 252 -17.89 -2.43 13.76
C PRO A 252 -17.65 -3.92 14.04
N THR A 253 -18.73 -4.68 14.08
CA THR A 253 -18.70 -6.14 14.23
C THR A 253 -19.52 -6.78 13.13
N ILE A 254 -19.06 -7.92 12.63
CA ILE A 254 -19.81 -8.71 11.66
C ILE A 254 -20.25 -10.06 12.27
N ASN A 255 -21.43 -10.51 11.89
CA ASN A 255 -21.92 -11.83 12.23
C ASN A 255 -21.65 -12.78 11.05
N ILE A 256 -20.64 -13.62 11.19
CA ILE A 256 -20.20 -14.56 10.16
C ILE A 256 -21.32 -15.51 9.74
N GLU A 257 -22.12 -16.01 10.71
CA GLU A 257 -23.20 -16.96 10.43
C GLU A 257 -24.36 -16.33 9.68
N ALA A 258 -24.71 -15.10 10.04
CA ALA A 258 -25.73 -14.35 9.34
C ALA A 258 -25.30 -14.07 7.88
N ILE A 259 -24.06 -13.60 7.66
CA ILE A 259 -23.57 -13.35 6.30
C ILE A 259 -23.55 -14.65 5.48
N CYS A 260 -23.07 -15.75 6.04
CA CYS A 260 -23.05 -17.04 5.32
C CYS A 260 -24.44 -17.48 4.92
N ARG A 261 -25.43 -17.34 5.80
CA ARG A 261 -26.82 -17.71 5.51
C ARG A 261 -27.46 -16.78 4.48
N ASP A 262 -27.33 -15.46 4.67
CA ASP A 262 -28.06 -14.45 3.91
C ASP A 262 -27.49 -14.31 2.47
N TRP A 263 -26.21 -14.61 2.30
CA TRP A 263 -25.53 -14.55 1.00
C TRP A 263 -25.18 -15.93 0.40
N ALA A 264 -25.61 -17.01 1.03
CA ALA A 264 -25.31 -18.39 0.59
C ALA A 264 -23.82 -18.63 0.31
N VAL A 265 -22.94 -18.09 1.16
CA VAL A 265 -21.48 -18.22 1.04
C VAL A 265 -20.95 -19.12 2.16
N SER A 266 -20.06 -20.06 1.81
CA SER A 266 -19.46 -20.93 2.82
C SER A 266 -18.56 -20.16 3.79
N LYS A 267 -18.49 -20.59 5.05
CA LYS A 267 -17.60 -19.98 6.08
C LYS A 267 -16.15 -19.92 5.59
N GLN A 268 -15.67 -20.98 4.94
CA GLN A 268 -14.31 -21.03 4.40
C GLN A 268 -14.05 -19.96 3.35
N LYS A 269 -15.00 -19.77 2.44
CA LYS A 269 -14.90 -18.72 1.41
C LYS A 269 -14.96 -17.33 2.03
N LEU A 270 -15.89 -17.10 2.97
CA LEU A 270 -16.00 -15.82 3.68
C LEU A 270 -14.71 -15.46 4.42
N TYR A 271 -14.09 -16.39 5.14
CA TYR A 271 -12.80 -16.15 5.80
C TYR A 271 -11.68 -15.82 4.81
N ARG A 272 -11.64 -16.46 3.63
CA ARG A 272 -10.68 -16.10 2.58
C ARG A 272 -10.90 -14.70 2.06
N LEU A 273 -12.15 -14.28 1.89
CA LEU A 273 -12.48 -12.90 1.48
C LEU A 273 -12.07 -11.90 2.54
N LEU A 274 -12.42 -12.12 3.81
CA LEU A 274 -12.04 -11.24 4.92
C LEU A 274 -10.52 -11.10 5.04
N HIS A 275 -9.79 -12.22 4.94
CA HIS A 275 -8.34 -12.20 4.96
C HIS A 275 -7.77 -11.40 3.78
N ALA A 276 -8.30 -11.58 2.57
CA ALA A 276 -7.86 -10.80 1.41
C ALA A 276 -8.17 -9.30 1.59
N MET A 277 -9.34 -8.96 2.13
CA MET A 277 -9.70 -7.56 2.43
C MET A 277 -8.78 -6.92 3.47
N GLU A 278 -8.37 -7.68 4.49
CA GLU A 278 -7.41 -7.23 5.50
C GLU A 278 -6.02 -6.99 4.89
N GLU A 279 -5.54 -7.92 4.09
CA GLU A 279 -4.20 -7.87 3.48
C GLU A 279 -4.02 -6.70 2.51
N ILE A 280 -5.08 -6.29 1.81
CA ILE A 280 -5.03 -5.10 0.95
C ILE A 280 -5.34 -3.80 1.73
N GLY A 281 -5.54 -3.90 3.04
CA GLY A 281 -5.82 -2.76 3.91
C GLY A 281 -7.20 -2.13 3.71
N LEU A 282 -8.18 -2.90 3.24
CA LEU A 282 -9.59 -2.49 3.17
C LEU A 282 -10.27 -2.50 4.55
N ILE A 283 -9.93 -3.49 5.36
CA ILE A 283 -10.41 -3.64 6.73
C ILE A 283 -9.24 -3.91 7.67
N THR A 284 -9.44 -3.67 8.94
CA THR A 284 -8.50 -4.03 10.00
C THR A 284 -9.21 -4.96 10.98
N ILE A 285 -8.57 -6.08 11.33
CA ILE A 285 -9.11 -7.05 12.27
C ILE A 285 -8.38 -6.94 13.60
N VAL A 286 -9.09 -6.47 14.62
CA VAL A 286 -8.56 -6.39 15.98
C VAL A 286 -8.97 -7.66 16.73
N GLN A 287 -7.99 -8.50 17.03
CA GLN A 287 -8.19 -9.73 17.78
C GLN A 287 -8.27 -9.44 19.28
N LYS A 288 -9.10 -10.19 19.99
CA LYS A 288 -9.24 -10.07 21.45
C LYS A 288 -7.95 -10.51 22.17
N SER A 289 -7.25 -11.49 21.63
CA SER A 289 -5.99 -12.01 22.13
C SER A 289 -5.14 -12.53 20.98
N PRO A 290 -3.80 -12.32 20.98
CA PRO A 290 -2.92 -12.83 19.93
C PRO A 290 -2.87 -14.38 19.88
N ILE A 291 -3.32 -15.07 20.92
CA ILE A 291 -3.36 -16.54 21.02
C ILE A 291 -4.67 -17.11 20.43
N GLU A 292 -5.71 -16.30 20.28
CA GLU A 292 -6.98 -16.76 19.73
C GLU A 292 -6.92 -16.91 18.21
N LYS A 293 -7.74 -17.86 17.69
CA LYS A 293 -7.89 -17.99 16.24
C LYS A 293 -8.42 -16.70 15.63
N PRO A 294 -7.90 -16.27 14.46
CA PRO A 294 -8.48 -15.16 13.71
C PRO A 294 -9.99 -15.37 13.57
N TYR A 295 -10.75 -14.28 13.69
CA TYR A 295 -12.21 -14.28 13.62
C TYR A 295 -12.93 -15.02 14.77
N SER A 296 -12.28 -15.20 15.91
CA SER A 296 -12.91 -15.76 17.10
C SER A 296 -14.05 -14.85 17.62
N LYS A 297 -14.96 -15.41 18.41
CA LYS A 297 -16.07 -14.65 19.01
C LYS A 297 -15.50 -13.52 19.88
N GLY A 298 -15.73 -12.27 19.48
CA GLY A 298 -15.24 -11.07 20.16
C GLY A 298 -14.15 -10.32 19.40
N SER A 299 -13.60 -10.83 18.30
CA SER A 299 -12.74 -10.05 17.42
C SER A 299 -13.52 -8.89 16.80
N LYS A 300 -12.90 -7.71 16.71
CA LYS A 300 -13.45 -6.51 16.06
C LYS A 300 -12.89 -6.39 14.65
N ILE A 301 -13.73 -5.95 13.73
CA ILE A 301 -13.33 -5.71 12.33
C ILE A 301 -13.67 -4.24 12.02
N PHE A 302 -12.70 -3.51 11.53
CA PHE A 302 -12.79 -2.09 11.20
C PHE A 302 -12.44 -1.82 9.75
#